data_2e4d2e953c7a66da8374ab30aa152b6e
#
_entry.id   2e4d2e953c7a66da8374ab30aa152b6e
#
_cell.length_a   1.000
_cell.length_b   1.000
_cell.length_c   1.000
_cell.angle_alpha   90.00
_cell.angle_beta   90.00
_cell.angle_gamma   90.00
#
_symmetry.space_group_name_H-M   'P 1'
#
loop_
_entity.id
_entity.type
_entity.pdbx_description
1 polymer ?
#
loop_
_entity_poly.entity_id
_entity_poly.type
_entity_poly.pdbx_seq_one_letter_code
_entity_poly.pdbx_strand_id
1 'polypeptide(L)'
;VWIISALALILALTILYSTTKHEIRDAVHLKGNVFLSPKVESPAAYGIIRPRIVLPTSFAAAELKHILQHEKTHIRRLDNLWRLAGFLTAAVHWFNPLSWIFLKAFLSDLELACDEAATAKYSEDERREYALDLLNCVQSKSLFVSAFGGAKVRTRIESILSYKKMTAFSAVGFGLLIIIIIYTLLTNAG
;
A
#
# COMPACT_ATOMS: atom_id res chain seq x y z
N VAL A 1 19.37 -21.32 -14.77
CA VAL A 1 18.50 -21.50 -13.59
C VAL A 1 17.90 -20.16 -13.14
N TRP A 2 18.70 -19.12 -12.84
CA TRP A 2 18.25 -17.83 -12.32
C TRP A 2 17.17 -17.12 -13.17
N ILE A 3 17.42 -16.99 -14.49
CA ILE A 3 16.46 -16.35 -15.41
C ILE A 3 15.13 -17.12 -15.44
N ILE A 4 15.20 -18.45 -15.51
CA ILE A 4 14.00 -19.30 -15.57
C ILE A 4 13.16 -19.14 -14.29
N SER A 5 13.80 -19.12 -13.12
CA SER A 5 13.12 -18.95 -11.84
C SER A 5 12.50 -17.56 -11.69
N ALA A 6 13.21 -16.50 -12.11
CA ALA A 6 12.70 -15.15 -12.12
C ALA A 6 11.48 -15.00 -13.06
N LEU A 7 11.57 -15.57 -14.26
CA LEU A 7 10.45 -15.60 -15.22
C LEU A 7 9.25 -16.39 -14.67
N ALA A 8 9.47 -17.51 -13.99
CA ALA A 8 8.41 -18.29 -13.36
C ALA A 8 7.70 -17.49 -12.25
N LEU A 9 8.44 -16.74 -11.44
CA LEU A 9 7.87 -15.86 -10.43
C LEU A 9 7.08 -14.71 -11.05
N ILE A 10 7.58 -14.07 -12.09
CA ILE A 10 6.87 -13.01 -12.82
C ILE A 10 5.59 -13.57 -13.43
N LEU A 11 5.64 -14.77 -14.01
CA LEU A 11 4.46 -15.44 -14.54
C LEU A 11 3.43 -15.72 -13.44
N ALA A 12 3.87 -16.23 -12.27
CA ALA A 12 3.00 -16.46 -11.12
C ALA A 12 2.33 -15.17 -10.63
N LEU A 13 3.07 -14.06 -10.55
CA LEU A 13 2.52 -12.74 -10.20
C LEU A 13 1.50 -12.26 -11.25
N THR A 14 1.76 -12.51 -12.54
CA THR A 14 0.85 -12.14 -13.63
C THR A 14 -0.45 -12.95 -13.57
N ILE A 15 -0.36 -14.25 -13.28
CA ILE A 15 -1.53 -15.12 -13.08
C ILE A 15 -2.35 -14.64 -11.88
N LEU A 16 -1.70 -14.37 -10.75
CA LEU A 16 -2.34 -13.87 -9.54
C LEU A 16 -3.05 -12.52 -9.78
N TYR A 17 -2.42 -11.60 -10.49
CA TYR A 17 -3.03 -10.33 -10.89
C TYR A 17 -4.26 -10.56 -11.79
N SER A 18 -4.17 -11.51 -12.72
CA SER A 18 -5.27 -11.83 -13.64
C SER A 18 -6.45 -12.48 -12.92
N THR A 19 -6.22 -13.37 -11.95
CA THR A 19 -7.27 -13.98 -11.13
C THR A 19 -7.99 -12.94 -10.29
N THR A 20 -7.24 -12.05 -9.64
CA THR A 20 -7.82 -10.93 -8.87
C THR A 20 -8.67 -10.02 -9.77
N LYS A 21 -8.19 -9.72 -10.99
CA LYS A 21 -8.96 -8.93 -11.95
C LYS A 21 -10.24 -9.63 -12.38
N HIS A 22 -10.24 -10.95 -12.49
CA HIS A 22 -11.42 -11.74 -12.81
C HIS A 22 -12.46 -11.71 -11.66
N GLU A 23 -12.02 -11.79 -10.42
CA GLU A 23 -12.91 -11.74 -9.23
C GLU A 23 -13.68 -10.42 -9.12
N ILE A 24 -13.06 -9.29 -9.53
CA ILE A 24 -13.69 -7.97 -9.49
C ILE A 24 -14.49 -7.63 -10.77
N ARG A 25 -14.54 -8.54 -11.76
CA ARG A 25 -15.23 -8.28 -13.05
C ARG A 25 -16.72 -8.04 -12.88
N ASP A 26 -17.35 -8.76 -11.93
CA ASP A 26 -18.78 -8.70 -11.65
C ASP A 26 -19.15 -7.58 -10.66
N ALA A 27 -18.19 -6.72 -10.31
CA ALA A 27 -18.44 -5.63 -9.38
C ALA A 27 -19.42 -4.60 -9.96
N VAL A 28 -20.42 -4.23 -9.16
CA VAL A 28 -21.45 -3.28 -9.54
C VAL A 28 -20.94 -1.86 -9.36
N HIS A 29 -21.08 -1.03 -10.38
CA HIS A 29 -20.68 0.38 -10.33
C HIS A 29 -21.56 1.15 -9.35
N LEU A 30 -20.94 1.86 -8.39
CA LEU A 30 -21.65 2.69 -7.42
C LEU A 30 -21.59 4.19 -7.83
N LYS A 31 -20.40 4.77 -7.88
CA LYS A 31 -20.20 6.18 -8.25
C LYS A 31 -18.74 6.42 -8.64
N GLY A 32 -18.50 7.13 -9.75
CA GLY A 32 -17.14 7.47 -10.21
C GLY A 32 -16.29 6.22 -10.46
N ASN A 33 -15.21 6.04 -9.71
CA ASN A 33 -14.34 4.85 -9.79
C ASN A 33 -14.57 3.84 -8.65
N VAL A 34 -15.72 3.94 -7.94
CA VAL A 34 -16.08 3.09 -6.81
C VAL A 34 -17.06 2.01 -7.27
N PHE A 35 -16.81 0.77 -6.89
CA PHE A 35 -17.57 -0.42 -7.23
C PHE A 35 -17.87 -1.23 -5.97
N LEU A 36 -18.93 -2.02 -5.98
CA LEU A 36 -19.31 -2.95 -4.93
C LEU A 36 -19.18 -4.38 -5.44
N SER A 37 -18.62 -5.28 -4.63
CA SER A 37 -18.54 -6.70 -4.96
C SER A 37 -18.80 -7.55 -3.72
N PRO A 38 -19.64 -8.59 -3.82
CA PRO A 38 -19.83 -9.57 -2.75
C PRO A 38 -18.65 -10.54 -2.62
N LYS A 39 -17.75 -10.58 -3.62
CA LYS A 39 -16.57 -11.48 -3.65
C LYS A 39 -15.37 -10.88 -2.94
N VAL A 40 -15.38 -9.58 -2.66
CA VAL A 40 -14.29 -8.87 -2.01
C VAL A 40 -14.57 -8.78 -0.52
N GLU A 41 -13.62 -9.22 0.30
CA GLU A 41 -13.75 -9.23 1.77
C GLU A 41 -13.31 -7.91 2.41
N SER A 42 -12.40 -7.17 1.77
CA SER A 42 -11.90 -5.91 2.27
C SER A 42 -11.83 -4.84 1.17
N PRO A 43 -12.03 -3.56 1.50
CA PRO A 43 -11.83 -2.45 0.57
C PRO A 43 -10.43 -2.48 -0.03
N ALA A 44 -10.30 -2.22 -1.33
CA ALA A 44 -9.00 -2.08 -1.98
C ALA A 44 -9.07 -1.32 -3.31
N ALA A 45 -7.97 -0.64 -3.64
CA ALA A 45 -7.76 -0.02 -4.94
C ALA A 45 -7.08 -1.01 -5.90
N TYR A 46 -7.78 -1.40 -6.96
CA TYR A 46 -7.33 -2.34 -7.99
C TYR A 46 -6.95 -1.63 -9.28
N GLY A 47 -5.89 -2.12 -9.93
CA GLY A 47 -5.42 -1.62 -11.21
C GLY A 47 -4.37 -0.52 -11.11
N ILE A 48 -3.55 -0.38 -12.18
CA ILE A 48 -2.44 0.58 -12.24
C ILE A 48 -2.83 1.77 -13.12
N ILE A 49 -3.28 1.52 -14.35
CA ILE A 49 -3.56 2.57 -15.35
C ILE A 49 -4.94 3.21 -15.12
N ARG A 50 -5.95 2.39 -14.81
CA ARG A 50 -7.33 2.83 -14.53
C ARG A 50 -7.78 2.25 -13.20
N PRO A 51 -7.33 2.80 -12.09
CA PRO A 51 -7.60 2.26 -10.77
C PRO A 51 -9.09 2.36 -10.41
N ARG A 52 -9.62 1.27 -9.83
CA ARG A 52 -10.97 1.14 -9.33
C ARG A 52 -10.93 0.82 -7.85
N ILE A 53 -11.74 1.47 -7.07
CA ILE A 53 -11.93 1.15 -5.65
C ILE A 53 -13.06 0.13 -5.59
N VAL A 54 -12.80 -1.06 -5.06
CA VAL A 54 -13.82 -2.08 -4.86
C VAL A 54 -14.06 -2.26 -3.38
N LEU A 55 -15.32 -2.16 -2.98
CA LEU A 55 -15.78 -2.28 -1.60
C LEU A 55 -16.61 -3.54 -1.43
N PRO A 56 -16.55 -4.21 -0.28
CA PRO A 56 -17.49 -5.24 0.10
C PRO A 56 -18.92 -4.70 0.20
N THR A 57 -19.91 -5.53 -0.12
CA THR A 57 -21.32 -5.16 0.04
C THR A 57 -21.79 -5.05 1.50
N SER A 58 -20.99 -5.56 2.44
CA SER A 58 -21.28 -5.59 3.87
C SER A 58 -20.93 -4.30 4.62
N PHE A 59 -20.27 -3.33 3.98
CA PHE A 59 -19.84 -2.11 4.67
C PHE A 59 -20.97 -1.12 4.90
N ALA A 60 -21.07 -0.62 6.15
CA ALA A 60 -22.02 0.41 6.52
C ALA A 60 -21.63 1.79 5.94
N ALA A 61 -22.61 2.62 5.60
CA ALA A 61 -22.38 3.92 4.95
C ALA A 61 -21.53 4.90 5.80
N ALA A 62 -21.52 4.76 7.12
CA ALA A 62 -20.79 5.63 8.05
C ALA A 62 -19.25 5.42 7.96
N GLU A 63 -18.80 4.18 7.76
CA GLU A 63 -17.37 3.83 7.70
C GLU A 63 -16.74 4.17 6.34
N LEU A 64 -17.56 4.42 5.33
CA LEU A 64 -17.14 4.65 3.95
C LEU A 64 -16.26 5.89 3.74
N LYS A 65 -16.42 6.94 4.55
CA LYS A 65 -15.71 8.22 4.36
C LYS A 65 -14.20 8.04 4.48
N HIS A 66 -13.73 7.46 5.57
CA HIS A 66 -12.30 7.32 5.87
C HIS A 66 -11.66 6.23 4.99
N ILE A 67 -12.38 5.14 4.74
CA ILE A 67 -11.95 4.07 3.83
C ILE A 67 -11.76 4.59 2.42
N LEU A 68 -12.74 5.31 1.88
CA LEU A 68 -12.63 5.91 0.55
C LEU A 68 -11.50 6.92 0.46
N GLN A 69 -11.26 7.70 1.52
CA GLN A 69 -10.14 8.63 1.58
C GLN A 69 -8.80 7.88 1.52
N HIS A 70 -8.67 6.78 2.27
CA HIS A 70 -7.50 5.92 2.26
C HIS A 70 -7.24 5.34 0.86
N GLU A 71 -8.22 4.68 0.25
CA GLU A 71 -8.09 4.08 -1.08
C GLU A 71 -7.80 5.12 -2.18
N LYS A 72 -8.43 6.29 -2.12
CA LYS A 72 -8.12 7.42 -3.02
C LYS A 72 -6.69 7.92 -2.85
N THR A 73 -6.16 7.87 -1.63
CA THR A 73 -4.78 8.27 -1.35
C THR A 73 -3.79 7.29 -1.97
N HIS A 74 -4.04 5.96 -1.91
CA HIS A 74 -3.26 4.97 -2.64
C HIS A 74 -3.24 5.24 -4.15
N ILE A 75 -4.39 5.56 -4.74
CA ILE A 75 -4.49 5.88 -6.17
C ILE A 75 -3.67 7.13 -6.50
N ARG A 76 -3.82 8.20 -5.73
CA ARG A 76 -3.12 9.48 -5.96
C ARG A 76 -1.60 9.34 -5.84
N ARG A 77 -1.12 8.49 -4.93
CA ARG A 77 0.30 8.22 -4.70
C ARG A 77 0.88 7.18 -5.66
N LEU A 78 0.04 6.56 -6.50
CA LEU A 78 0.42 5.47 -7.40
C LEU A 78 1.00 4.25 -6.65
N ASP A 79 0.50 3.96 -5.46
CA ASP A 79 1.04 2.91 -4.61
C ASP A 79 0.98 1.52 -5.27
N ASN A 80 -0.01 1.26 -6.15
CA ASN A 80 -0.07 0.02 -6.93
C ASN A 80 1.12 -0.12 -7.92
N LEU A 81 1.63 0.99 -8.46
CA LEU A 81 2.84 0.97 -9.29
C LEU A 81 4.07 0.69 -8.44
N TRP A 82 4.19 1.31 -7.28
CA TRP A 82 5.28 1.05 -6.34
C TRP A 82 5.27 -0.38 -5.81
N ARG A 83 4.09 -0.93 -5.50
CA ARG A 83 3.94 -2.36 -5.13
C ARG A 83 4.44 -3.27 -6.25
N LEU A 84 4.05 -2.99 -7.50
CA LEU A 84 4.54 -3.75 -8.66
C LEU A 84 6.07 -3.68 -8.77
N ALA A 85 6.67 -2.49 -8.65
CA ALA A 85 8.12 -2.32 -8.67
C ALA A 85 8.82 -3.13 -7.57
N GLY A 86 8.28 -3.10 -6.34
CA GLY A 86 8.78 -3.91 -5.23
C GLY A 86 8.74 -5.42 -5.51
N PHE A 87 7.61 -5.93 -6.03
CA PHE A 87 7.48 -7.34 -6.40
C PHE A 87 8.43 -7.74 -7.53
N LEU A 88 8.59 -6.91 -8.56
CA LEU A 88 9.53 -7.17 -9.65
C LEU A 88 10.98 -7.20 -9.16
N THR A 89 11.36 -6.27 -8.28
CA THR A 89 12.69 -6.25 -7.66
C THR A 89 12.93 -7.54 -6.87
N ALA A 90 11.96 -7.96 -6.04
CA ALA A 90 12.08 -9.20 -5.29
C ALA A 90 12.12 -10.44 -6.21
N ALA A 91 11.36 -10.45 -7.30
CA ALA A 91 11.38 -11.54 -8.28
C ALA A 91 12.72 -11.68 -9.01
N VAL A 92 13.36 -10.55 -9.34
CA VAL A 92 14.72 -10.55 -9.94
C VAL A 92 15.77 -11.05 -8.95
N HIS A 93 15.64 -10.64 -7.68
CA HIS A 93 16.57 -11.00 -6.59
C HIS A 93 16.01 -12.12 -5.69
N TRP A 94 15.19 -13.01 -6.22
CA TRP A 94 14.45 -14.01 -5.46
C TRP A 94 15.31 -14.90 -4.55
N PHE A 95 16.54 -15.16 -4.94
CA PHE A 95 17.52 -15.98 -4.23
C PHE A 95 18.14 -15.28 -3.01
N ASN A 96 18.01 -13.95 -2.92
CA ASN A 96 18.53 -13.18 -1.81
C ASN A 96 17.44 -13.01 -0.73
N PRO A 97 17.58 -13.58 0.48
CA PRO A 97 16.57 -13.46 1.54
C PRO A 97 16.34 -12.01 1.97
N LEU A 98 17.33 -11.12 1.84
CA LEU A 98 17.19 -9.70 2.16
C LEU A 98 16.18 -9.00 1.24
N SER A 99 16.01 -9.45 -0.02
CA SER A 99 15.03 -8.89 -0.94
C SER A 99 13.59 -9.07 -0.42
N TRP A 100 13.31 -10.19 0.21
CA TRP A 100 11.99 -10.50 0.79
C TRP A 100 11.74 -9.72 2.08
N ILE A 101 12.77 -9.55 2.92
CA ILE A 101 12.71 -8.71 4.12
C ILE A 101 12.47 -7.26 3.71
N PHE A 102 13.22 -6.77 2.72
CA PHE A 102 13.04 -5.43 2.16
C PHE A 102 11.64 -5.24 1.58
N LEU A 103 11.15 -6.19 0.76
CA LEU A 103 9.81 -6.13 0.19
C LEU A 103 8.74 -5.98 1.28
N LYS A 104 8.84 -6.79 2.36
CA LYS A 104 7.91 -6.72 3.48
C LYS A 104 7.95 -5.37 4.19
N ALA A 105 9.13 -4.83 4.45
CA ALA A 105 9.31 -3.51 5.05
C ALA A 105 8.73 -2.43 4.13
N PHE A 106 9.08 -2.47 2.84
CA PHE A 106 8.61 -1.52 1.84
C PHE A 106 7.07 -1.50 1.71
N LEU A 107 6.41 -2.67 1.68
CA LEU A 107 4.95 -2.74 1.66
C LEU A 107 4.33 -2.18 2.94
N SER A 108 4.99 -2.38 4.09
CA SER A 108 4.58 -1.78 5.36
C SER A 108 4.69 -0.25 5.34
N ASP A 109 5.79 0.27 4.81
CA ASP A 109 6.03 1.71 4.73
C ASP A 109 5.06 2.39 3.75
N LEU A 110 4.65 1.72 2.66
CA LEU A 110 3.60 2.23 1.77
C LEU A 110 2.28 2.45 2.50
N GLU A 111 1.88 1.53 3.39
CA GLU A 111 0.66 1.67 4.19
C GLU A 111 0.77 2.83 5.19
N LEU A 112 1.89 2.90 5.95
CA LEU A 112 2.13 3.98 6.90
C LEU A 112 2.12 5.35 6.24
N ALA A 113 2.80 5.47 5.11
CA ALA A 113 2.85 6.71 4.35
C ALA A 113 1.50 7.06 3.67
N CYS A 114 0.66 6.06 3.37
CA CYS A 114 -0.70 6.29 2.91
C CYS A 114 -1.58 6.84 4.05
N ASP A 115 -1.53 6.23 5.23
CA ASP A 115 -2.26 6.71 6.41
C ASP A 115 -1.85 8.14 6.78
N GLU A 116 -0.54 8.44 6.79
CA GLU A 116 -0.02 9.77 7.03
C GLU A 116 -0.57 10.79 6.02
N ALA A 117 -0.53 10.47 4.73
CA ALA A 117 -1.03 11.35 3.68
C ALA A 117 -2.56 11.52 3.71
N ALA A 118 -3.30 10.46 4.08
CA ALA A 118 -4.75 10.49 4.21
C ALA A 118 -5.20 11.37 5.39
N THR A 119 -4.45 11.32 6.50
CA THR A 119 -4.78 12.01 7.75
C THR A 119 -4.02 13.34 7.96
N ALA A 120 -3.23 13.79 6.97
CA ALA A 120 -2.35 14.97 7.10
C ALA A 120 -3.07 16.27 7.53
N LYS A 121 -4.35 16.39 7.16
CA LYS A 121 -5.18 17.57 7.45
C LYS A 121 -6.19 17.34 8.60
N TYR A 122 -6.21 16.15 9.19
CA TYR A 122 -7.16 15.78 10.23
C TYR A 122 -6.78 16.39 11.59
N SER A 123 -7.78 16.75 12.35
CA SER A 123 -7.68 17.04 13.79
C SER A 123 -7.34 15.76 14.57
N GLU A 124 -7.03 15.89 15.87
CA GLU A 124 -6.78 14.71 16.71
C GLU A 124 -8.02 13.81 16.81
N ASP A 125 -9.21 14.38 16.89
CA ASP A 125 -10.45 13.62 16.98
C ASP A 125 -10.75 12.88 15.68
N GLU A 126 -10.60 13.54 14.53
CA GLU A 126 -10.74 12.89 13.21
C GLU A 126 -9.72 11.77 13.00
N ARG A 127 -8.50 11.89 13.55
CA ARG A 127 -7.50 10.80 13.51
C ARG A 127 -7.90 9.62 14.36
N ARG A 128 -8.53 9.86 15.52
CA ARG A 128 -9.09 8.80 16.37
C ARG A 128 -10.22 8.06 15.67
N GLU A 129 -11.14 8.79 15.03
CA GLU A 129 -12.22 8.20 14.23
C GLU A 129 -11.66 7.36 13.08
N TYR A 130 -10.69 7.90 12.32
CA TYR A 130 -10.02 7.16 11.26
C TYR A 130 -9.34 5.87 11.76
N ALA A 131 -8.67 5.92 12.92
CA ALA A 131 -8.02 4.76 13.52
C ALA A 131 -9.04 3.69 13.97
N LEU A 132 -10.22 4.08 14.46
CA LEU A 132 -11.32 3.17 14.79
C LEU A 132 -11.90 2.51 13.55
N ASP A 133 -12.16 3.27 12.49
CA ASP A 133 -12.65 2.73 11.21
C ASP A 133 -11.64 1.74 10.60
N LEU A 134 -10.34 2.07 10.69
CA LEU A 134 -9.28 1.16 10.27
C LEU A 134 -9.29 -0.16 11.06
N LEU A 135 -9.52 -0.10 12.37
CA LEU A 135 -9.62 -1.29 13.22
C LEU A 135 -10.80 -2.17 12.82
N ASN A 136 -11.96 -1.56 12.57
CA ASN A 136 -13.17 -2.26 12.13
C ASN A 136 -12.95 -2.96 10.77
N CYS A 137 -12.27 -2.30 9.83
CA CYS A 137 -11.96 -2.89 8.52
C CYS A 137 -11.06 -4.12 8.59
N VAL A 138 -10.23 -4.25 9.62
CA VAL A 138 -9.26 -5.35 9.73
C VAL A 138 -9.88 -6.66 10.15
N GLN A 139 -11.02 -6.64 10.80
CA GLN A 139 -11.71 -7.87 11.22
C GLN A 139 -12.17 -8.73 10.04
N SER A 140 -12.21 -8.19 8.81
CA SER A 140 -12.66 -8.86 7.58
C SER A 140 -11.51 -9.28 6.63
N LYS A 141 -10.30 -9.57 7.12
CA LYS A 141 -9.13 -9.80 6.24
C LYS A 141 -9.06 -11.16 5.57
N SER A 142 -8.76 -11.13 4.26
CA SER A 142 -8.35 -12.28 3.48
C SER A 142 -6.95 -12.80 3.85
N LEU A 143 -6.71 -14.10 3.70
CA LEU A 143 -5.43 -14.78 3.96
C LEU A 143 -4.26 -14.20 3.14
N PHE A 144 -4.53 -13.67 1.95
CA PHE A 144 -3.51 -13.09 1.07
C PHE A 144 -2.90 -11.80 1.64
N VAL A 145 -3.72 -10.93 2.21
CA VAL A 145 -3.25 -9.71 2.90
C VAL A 145 -2.41 -10.07 4.14
N SER A 146 -2.69 -11.21 4.78
CA SER A 146 -1.91 -11.69 5.92
C SER A 146 -0.53 -12.24 5.55
N ALA A 147 -0.37 -12.84 4.37
CA ALA A 147 0.88 -13.47 3.94
C ALA A 147 1.93 -12.45 3.44
N PHE A 148 1.48 -11.43 2.68
CA PHE A 148 2.33 -10.37 2.12
C PHE A 148 2.02 -9.02 2.75
N GLY A 149 1.27 -9.01 3.85
CA GLY A 149 0.62 -7.87 4.44
C GLY A 149 1.54 -6.70 4.72
N GLY A 150 1.03 -5.53 4.44
CA GLY A 150 1.54 -4.25 4.86
C GLY A 150 1.69 -4.13 6.39
N ALA A 151 1.85 -2.90 6.89
CA ALA A 151 2.03 -2.64 8.31
C ALA A 151 0.96 -3.33 9.17
N LYS A 152 1.39 -3.92 10.28
CA LYS A 152 0.45 -4.45 11.28
C LYS A 152 -0.49 -3.32 11.70
N VAL A 153 -1.78 -3.65 11.87
CA VAL A 153 -2.82 -2.66 12.25
C VAL A 153 -2.41 -1.85 13.47
N ARG A 154 -1.83 -2.52 14.46
CA ARG A 154 -1.32 -1.84 15.66
C ARG A 154 -0.30 -0.76 15.30
N THR A 155 0.68 -1.06 14.47
CA THR A 155 1.72 -0.11 14.03
C THR A 155 1.11 1.08 13.27
N ARG A 156 0.10 0.82 12.42
CA ARG A 156 -0.64 1.87 11.70
C ARG A 156 -1.37 2.79 12.67
N ILE A 157 -2.12 2.24 13.62
CA ILE A 157 -2.85 3.01 14.65
C ILE A 157 -1.88 3.84 15.50
N GLU A 158 -0.79 3.24 15.97
CA GLU A 158 0.25 3.94 16.73
C GLU A 158 0.84 5.11 15.92
N SER A 159 1.13 4.90 14.65
CA SER A 159 1.62 5.95 13.73
C SER A 159 0.61 7.08 13.53
N ILE A 160 -0.67 6.76 13.29
CA ILE A 160 -1.74 7.75 13.09
C ILE A 160 -1.92 8.63 14.33
N LEU A 161 -1.92 8.02 15.52
CA LEU A 161 -2.15 8.73 16.78
C LEU A 161 -0.93 9.50 17.28
N SER A 162 0.30 9.02 16.96
CA SER A 162 1.55 9.68 17.35
C SER A 162 2.11 10.64 16.29
N TYR A 163 1.34 10.93 15.26
CA TYR A 163 1.78 11.75 14.14
C TYR A 163 2.34 13.11 14.57
N LYS A 164 3.59 13.35 14.23
CA LYS A 164 4.22 14.66 14.33
C LYS A 164 4.61 15.13 12.93
N LYS A 165 4.18 16.31 12.53
CA LYS A 165 4.62 16.90 11.26
C LYS A 165 6.13 16.98 11.24
N MET A 166 6.75 16.47 10.17
CA MET A 166 8.17 16.64 9.94
C MET A 166 8.49 18.12 9.83
N THR A 167 9.43 18.61 10.63
CA THR A 167 9.84 20.01 10.58
C THR A 167 10.61 20.26 9.27
N ALA A 168 10.50 21.48 8.71
CA ALA A 168 11.26 21.86 7.51
C ALA A 168 12.77 21.64 7.71
N PHE A 169 13.25 21.83 8.94
CA PHE A 169 14.67 21.60 9.31
C PHE A 169 15.08 20.13 9.15
N SER A 170 14.27 19.17 9.61
CA SER A 170 14.57 17.74 9.44
C SER A 170 14.50 17.30 7.98
N ALA A 171 13.56 17.87 7.18
CA ALA A 171 13.47 17.58 5.74
C ALA A 171 14.71 18.05 4.98
N VAL A 172 15.20 19.28 5.28
CA VAL A 172 16.45 19.82 4.69
C VAL A 172 17.65 18.97 5.09
N GLY A 173 17.77 18.63 6.39
CA GLY A 173 18.86 17.78 6.88
C GLY A 173 18.92 16.42 6.20
N PHE A 174 17.75 15.77 6.00
CA PHE A 174 17.67 14.50 5.28
C PHE A 174 18.01 14.63 3.78
N GLY A 175 17.58 15.72 3.13
CA GLY A 175 17.93 16.02 1.75
C GLY A 175 19.45 16.21 1.55
N LEU A 176 20.10 16.95 2.44
CA LEU A 176 21.55 17.13 2.43
C LEU A 176 22.30 15.81 2.63
N LEU A 177 21.82 14.96 3.54
CA LEU A 177 22.41 13.63 3.77
C LEU A 177 22.35 12.76 2.52
N ILE A 178 21.22 12.74 1.82
CA ILE A 178 21.08 12.00 0.54
C ILE A 178 22.07 12.54 -0.50
N ILE A 179 22.19 13.86 -0.64
CA ILE A 179 23.13 14.48 -1.60
C ILE A 179 24.58 14.07 -1.27
N ILE A 180 24.97 14.08 0.01
CA ILE A 180 26.29 13.65 0.44
C ILE A 180 26.54 12.18 0.09
N ILE A 181 25.57 11.29 0.36
CA ILE A 181 25.69 9.86 0.04
C ILE A 181 25.85 9.67 -1.48
N ILE A 182 25.02 10.33 -2.30
CA ILE A 182 25.13 10.25 -3.77
C ILE A 182 26.51 10.75 -4.22
N TYR A 183 26.97 11.89 -3.70
CA TYR A 183 28.27 12.45 -4.03
C TYR A 183 29.42 11.49 -3.69
N THR A 184 29.40 10.91 -2.48
CA THR A 184 30.43 9.95 -2.06
C THR A 184 30.44 8.66 -2.90
N LEU A 185 29.25 8.15 -3.28
CA LEU A 185 29.13 6.99 -4.15
C LEU A 185 29.68 7.28 -5.55
N LEU A 186 29.40 8.46 -6.10
CA LEU A 186 29.88 8.84 -7.43
C LEU A 186 31.40 9.12 -7.46
N THR A 187 31.96 9.66 -6.39
CA THR A 187 33.40 9.98 -6.31
C THR A 187 34.27 8.79 -5.93
N ASN A 188 33.70 7.77 -5.25
CA ASN A 188 34.42 6.52 -4.91
C ASN A 188 34.23 5.40 -5.93
N ALA A 189 33.53 5.62 -7.03
CA ALA A 189 33.32 4.66 -8.09
C ALA A 189 34.42 4.67 -9.17
N GLY A 190 35.60 5.34 -8.91
CA GLY A 190 36.76 5.40 -9.78
C GLY A 190 37.92 4.53 -9.29
#